data_19d6040e8cb3c62e38fa03725828f058
#
_entry.id   19d6040e8cb3c62e38fa03725828f058
#
_cell.length_a   1.000
_cell.length_b   1.000
_cell.length_c   1.000
_cell.angle_alpha   90.00
_cell.angle_beta   90.00
_cell.angle_gamma   90.00
#
_symmetry.space_group_name_H-M   'P 1'
#
loop_
_entity.id
_entity.type
_entity.pdbx_description
1 polymer ?
#
loop_
_entity_poly.entity_id
_entity_poly.type
_entity_poly.pdbx_seq_one_letter_code
_entity_poly.pdbx_strand_id
1 'polypeptide(L)'
;MDKEVPMEIVVVDDDRITLRVVEMQLRNLGLRAQGIEAIRVYDDAASALESLAQTHDRVAVVVCDLQMPGMDGVEFIRNIASLGYSGGLLLFSAEETAIVASARELAMAHGLCVGPALHKPVYPNELELALREVLRMSAASASTRKPLELYESELDQVAVENVEPWYQPKIDLRTLQIVGFEALARWRSQTHGILTPGNLATTQRYAAHMKEVSSTLLITAISDLAEWTGRGHPWTVSVNVTAELLADIRLTESIVALALRFQAPLENLTLEITEQEAFVQPSAQLDTANRLRLRKISLSIDDFGTGHSSLANLRDLPFDELKIDRSFVAGAARNERGRKILQSTLALATDLGMTTVAEGVETEEEFHLVRELGAAQAQGYYFSHALPIDEVLPWTRAWDGPTRLRGAGGARGD
;
A
#
# COMPACT_ATOMS: atom_id res chain seq x y z
N MET A 1 -15.25 -19.22 -28.63
CA MET A 1 -13.77 -19.43 -28.70
C MET A 1 -13.17 -18.09 -29.10
N ASP A 2 -12.94 -17.24 -28.12
CA ASP A 2 -12.21 -15.99 -28.34
C ASP A 2 -10.77 -16.39 -28.69
N LYS A 3 -10.31 -15.91 -29.87
CA LYS A 3 -8.91 -16.06 -30.24
C LYS A 3 -8.12 -15.18 -29.29
N GLU A 4 -7.36 -15.77 -28.37
CA GLU A 4 -6.38 -15.04 -27.60
C GLU A 4 -5.49 -14.23 -28.56
N VAL A 5 -5.42 -12.93 -28.35
CA VAL A 5 -4.58 -12.05 -29.16
C VAL A 5 -3.14 -12.40 -28.83
N PRO A 6 -2.27 -12.67 -29.83
CA PRO A 6 -0.89 -13.02 -29.58
C PRO A 6 -0.16 -11.88 -28.88
N MET A 7 0.53 -12.21 -27.77
CA MET A 7 1.27 -11.26 -26.96
C MET A 7 2.73 -11.16 -27.38
N GLU A 8 3.36 -10.03 -27.12
CA GLU A 8 4.73 -9.73 -27.49
C GLU A 8 5.56 -9.27 -26.30
N ILE A 9 6.89 -9.42 -26.40
CA ILE A 9 7.85 -8.78 -25.50
C ILE A 9 8.59 -7.69 -26.28
N VAL A 10 8.72 -6.52 -25.67
CA VAL A 10 9.51 -5.40 -26.20
C VAL A 10 10.75 -5.23 -25.35
N VAL A 11 11.92 -5.15 -25.97
CA VAL A 11 13.22 -4.91 -25.31
C VAL A 11 13.81 -3.61 -25.86
N VAL A 12 14.21 -2.72 -24.96
CA VAL A 12 14.76 -1.40 -25.30
C VAL A 12 16.10 -1.20 -24.59
N ASP A 13 17.18 -1.03 -25.36
CA ASP A 13 18.54 -0.87 -24.84
C ASP A 13 19.41 -0.28 -25.98
N ASP A 14 20.24 0.73 -25.74
CA ASP A 14 21.08 1.32 -26.78
C ASP A 14 22.30 0.46 -27.13
N ASP A 15 22.67 -0.51 -26.26
CA ASP A 15 23.72 -1.48 -26.55
C ASP A 15 23.20 -2.67 -27.38
N ARG A 16 23.55 -2.68 -28.65
CA ARG A 16 23.20 -3.75 -29.60
C ARG A 16 23.69 -5.14 -29.20
N ILE A 17 24.73 -5.22 -28.38
CA ILE A 17 25.22 -6.52 -27.90
C ILE A 17 24.26 -7.04 -26.83
N THR A 18 23.90 -6.21 -25.88
CA THR A 18 22.90 -6.52 -24.85
C THR A 18 21.57 -6.93 -25.49
N LEU A 19 21.05 -6.15 -26.46
CA LEU A 19 19.84 -6.49 -27.20
C LEU A 19 19.86 -7.89 -27.81
N ARG A 20 20.97 -8.23 -28.51
CA ARG A 20 21.08 -9.56 -29.11
C ARG A 20 21.17 -10.69 -28.10
N VAL A 21 21.89 -10.48 -27.00
CA VAL A 21 22.00 -11.47 -25.92
C VAL A 21 20.67 -11.72 -25.27
N VAL A 22 19.94 -10.66 -24.91
CA VAL A 22 18.63 -10.76 -24.27
C VAL A 22 17.61 -11.37 -25.23
N GLU A 23 17.56 -10.93 -26.49
CA GLU A 23 16.69 -11.53 -27.50
C GLU A 23 16.92 -13.04 -27.66
N MET A 24 18.20 -13.46 -27.74
CA MET A 24 18.54 -14.88 -27.83
C MET A 24 18.14 -15.66 -26.58
N GLN A 25 18.34 -15.10 -25.39
CA GLN A 25 17.92 -15.71 -24.13
C GLN A 25 16.39 -15.88 -24.09
N LEU A 26 15.62 -14.82 -24.40
CA LEU A 26 14.16 -14.86 -24.44
C LEU A 26 13.63 -15.88 -25.44
N ARG A 27 14.22 -15.98 -26.63
CA ARG A 27 13.84 -17.00 -27.64
C ARG A 27 14.05 -18.42 -27.16
N ASN A 28 15.07 -18.66 -26.33
CA ASN A 28 15.41 -19.97 -25.79
C ASN A 28 14.47 -20.41 -24.62
N LEU A 29 13.72 -19.49 -24.01
CA LEU A 29 12.81 -19.79 -22.90
C LEU A 29 11.50 -20.48 -23.31
N GLY A 30 11.24 -20.65 -24.60
CA GLY A 30 10.07 -21.38 -25.09
C GLY A 30 8.72 -20.71 -24.74
N LEU A 31 8.67 -19.40 -24.73
CA LEU A 31 7.57 -18.56 -24.23
C LEU A 31 6.21 -18.70 -24.98
N ARG A 32 6.19 -19.44 -26.10
CA ARG A 32 4.95 -19.73 -26.87
C ARG A 32 3.89 -20.44 -26.03
N ALA A 33 4.30 -21.26 -25.08
CA ALA A 33 3.35 -21.91 -24.15
C ALA A 33 2.64 -20.93 -23.22
N GLN A 34 3.13 -19.67 -23.13
CA GLN A 34 2.60 -18.59 -22.32
C GLN A 34 1.89 -17.52 -23.20
N GLY A 35 1.61 -17.85 -24.48
CA GLY A 35 0.92 -16.92 -25.39
C GLY A 35 1.82 -15.85 -26.00
N ILE A 36 3.15 -15.87 -25.78
CA ILE A 36 4.10 -14.88 -26.32
C ILE A 36 4.63 -15.40 -27.66
N GLU A 37 4.28 -14.70 -28.74
CA GLU A 37 4.61 -15.12 -30.11
C GLU A 37 5.76 -14.33 -30.73
N ALA A 38 6.00 -13.09 -30.28
CA ALA A 38 7.02 -12.23 -30.85
C ALA A 38 7.88 -11.53 -29.77
N ILE A 39 9.14 -11.27 -30.14
CA ILE A 39 10.08 -10.43 -29.38
C ILE A 39 10.52 -9.33 -30.33
N ARG A 40 10.28 -8.08 -29.94
CA ARG A 40 10.74 -6.90 -30.66
C ARG A 40 11.83 -6.20 -29.89
N VAL A 41 12.87 -5.76 -30.57
CA VAL A 41 14.03 -5.10 -29.96
C VAL A 41 14.20 -3.71 -30.59
N TYR A 42 14.51 -2.72 -29.76
CA TYR A 42 14.72 -1.33 -30.17
C TYR A 42 16.02 -0.83 -29.56
N ASP A 43 16.86 -0.20 -30.40
CA ASP A 43 18.13 0.41 -29.97
C ASP A 43 17.98 1.89 -29.56
N ASP A 44 16.73 2.39 -29.50
CA ASP A 44 16.39 3.69 -28.96
C ASP A 44 14.97 3.71 -28.33
N ALA A 45 14.79 4.53 -27.30
CA ALA A 45 13.53 4.64 -26.57
C ALA A 45 12.42 5.31 -27.39
N ALA A 46 12.74 6.24 -28.28
CA ALA A 46 11.74 6.99 -29.06
C ALA A 46 11.03 6.06 -30.06
N SER A 47 11.80 5.24 -30.81
CA SER A 47 11.25 4.23 -31.72
C SER A 47 10.42 3.17 -30.98
N ALA A 48 10.86 2.76 -29.79
CA ALA A 48 10.11 1.84 -28.95
C ALA A 48 8.76 2.45 -28.52
N LEU A 49 8.77 3.72 -28.10
CA LEU A 49 7.56 4.44 -27.66
C LEU A 49 6.58 4.61 -28.82
N GLU A 50 7.04 4.99 -30.00
CA GLU A 50 6.21 5.10 -31.20
C GLU A 50 5.52 3.78 -31.56
N SER A 51 6.23 2.68 -31.44
CA SER A 51 5.68 1.33 -31.62
C SER A 51 4.66 0.98 -30.54
N LEU A 52 4.95 1.26 -29.26
CA LEU A 52 4.08 1.00 -28.15
C LEU A 52 2.79 1.81 -28.22
N ALA A 53 2.83 3.04 -28.74
CA ALA A 53 1.64 3.85 -28.93
C ALA A 53 0.56 3.17 -29.80
N GLN A 54 0.96 2.23 -30.65
CA GLN A 54 0.04 1.50 -31.54
C GLN A 54 -0.27 0.07 -31.06
N THR A 55 0.54 -0.49 -30.15
CA THR A 55 0.51 -1.93 -29.84
C THR A 55 0.61 -2.25 -28.34
N HIS A 56 0.55 -1.25 -27.45
CA HIS A 56 0.75 -1.46 -26.00
C HIS A 56 -0.20 -2.50 -25.39
N ASP A 57 -1.41 -2.68 -25.93
CA ASP A 57 -2.41 -3.66 -25.54
C ASP A 57 -2.02 -5.12 -25.85
N ARG A 58 -1.04 -5.31 -26.75
CA ARG A 58 -0.50 -6.62 -27.14
C ARG A 58 0.87 -6.92 -26.54
N VAL A 59 1.44 -6.01 -25.77
CA VAL A 59 2.75 -6.19 -25.17
C VAL A 59 2.61 -6.70 -23.76
N ALA A 60 3.02 -7.96 -23.54
CA ALA A 60 2.97 -8.61 -22.24
C ALA A 60 4.01 -8.06 -21.27
N VAL A 61 5.23 -7.82 -21.78
CA VAL A 61 6.35 -7.29 -20.97
C VAL A 61 7.19 -6.33 -21.80
N VAL A 62 7.51 -5.20 -21.16
CA VAL A 62 8.57 -4.28 -21.61
C VAL A 62 9.79 -4.49 -20.75
N VAL A 63 10.94 -4.68 -21.41
CA VAL A 63 12.25 -4.75 -20.76
C VAL A 63 13.03 -3.53 -21.18
N CYS A 64 13.43 -2.68 -20.24
CA CYS A 64 13.98 -1.35 -20.53
C CYS A 64 15.29 -1.11 -19.79
N ASP A 65 16.29 -0.62 -20.51
CA ASP A 65 17.47 -0.01 -19.90
C ASP A 65 17.13 1.35 -19.30
N LEU A 66 17.79 1.70 -18.21
CA LEU A 66 17.67 3.00 -17.58
C LEU A 66 18.57 4.07 -18.23
N GLN A 67 19.70 3.67 -18.78
CA GLN A 67 20.66 4.57 -19.42
C GLN A 67 20.62 4.46 -20.93
N MET A 68 19.92 5.38 -21.57
CA MET A 68 19.87 5.46 -23.02
C MET A 68 20.09 6.91 -23.49
N PRO A 69 20.76 7.14 -24.62
CA PRO A 69 20.94 8.47 -25.17
C PRO A 69 19.62 9.04 -25.68
N GLY A 70 19.42 10.35 -25.52
CA GLY A 70 18.20 11.06 -25.94
C GLY A 70 17.10 10.94 -24.89
N MET A 71 16.23 9.95 -24.99
CA MET A 71 15.21 9.64 -23.99
C MET A 71 15.75 8.57 -23.05
N ASP A 72 15.94 8.90 -21.78
CA ASP A 72 16.39 7.95 -20.77
C ASP A 72 15.24 7.01 -20.31
N GLY A 73 15.58 5.95 -19.57
CA GLY A 73 14.61 4.96 -19.13
C GLY A 73 13.57 5.53 -18.17
N VAL A 74 13.89 6.57 -17.41
CA VAL A 74 12.94 7.23 -16.48
C VAL A 74 11.89 8.03 -17.26
N GLU A 75 12.32 8.76 -18.28
CA GLU A 75 11.42 9.46 -19.20
C GLU A 75 10.56 8.47 -19.99
N PHE A 76 11.16 7.37 -20.46
CA PHE A 76 10.45 6.31 -21.15
C PHE A 76 9.36 5.67 -20.26
N ILE A 77 9.65 5.38 -19.00
CA ILE A 77 8.67 4.87 -18.00
C ILE A 77 7.46 5.81 -17.90
N ARG A 78 7.65 7.12 -17.76
CA ARG A 78 6.56 8.09 -17.69
C ARG A 78 5.70 8.09 -18.95
N ASN A 79 6.35 8.00 -20.11
CA ASN A 79 5.64 7.99 -21.39
C ASN A 79 4.81 6.72 -21.59
N ILE A 80 5.33 5.52 -21.28
CA ILE A 80 4.55 4.28 -21.41
C ILE A 80 3.39 4.23 -20.41
N ALA A 81 3.56 4.78 -19.22
CA ALA A 81 2.47 4.91 -18.27
C ALA A 81 1.35 5.81 -18.80
N SER A 82 1.71 6.93 -19.44
CA SER A 82 0.76 7.86 -20.07
C SER A 82 0.01 7.25 -21.26
N LEU A 83 0.57 6.24 -21.92
CA LEU A 83 -0.10 5.46 -22.97
C LEU A 83 -1.15 4.48 -22.44
N GLY A 84 -1.24 4.31 -21.10
CA GLY A 84 -2.11 3.32 -20.48
C GLY A 84 -1.57 1.88 -20.58
N TYR A 85 -0.24 1.70 -20.74
CA TYR A 85 0.38 0.40 -20.75
C TYR A 85 0.07 -0.37 -19.48
N SER A 86 -0.42 -1.60 -19.60
CA SER A 86 -0.89 -2.43 -18.49
C SER A 86 -0.11 -3.73 -18.32
N GLY A 87 0.86 -3.99 -19.19
CA GLY A 87 1.74 -5.16 -19.09
C GLY A 87 2.79 -5.04 -18.00
N GLY A 88 3.69 -6.00 -17.92
CA GLY A 88 4.80 -6.02 -16.98
C GLY A 88 5.99 -5.18 -17.43
N LEU A 89 6.70 -4.57 -16.49
CA LEU A 89 7.93 -3.83 -16.75
C LEU A 89 9.10 -4.51 -16.03
N LEU A 90 10.19 -4.78 -16.75
CA LEU A 90 11.48 -5.19 -16.20
C LEU A 90 12.51 -4.12 -16.49
N LEU A 91 13.26 -3.70 -15.48
CA LEU A 91 14.33 -2.71 -15.63
C LEU A 91 15.68 -3.40 -15.69
N PHE A 92 16.48 -3.03 -16.70
CA PHE A 92 17.90 -3.38 -16.79
C PHE A 92 18.75 -2.21 -16.32
N SER A 93 19.83 -2.47 -15.63
CA SER A 93 20.79 -1.41 -15.33
C SER A 93 22.18 -1.95 -15.01
N ALA A 94 23.19 -1.18 -15.41
CA ALA A 94 24.54 -1.29 -14.86
C ALA A 94 24.74 -0.35 -13.65
N GLU A 95 23.73 0.45 -13.32
CA GLU A 95 23.77 1.49 -12.30
C GLU A 95 23.68 0.97 -10.86
N GLU A 96 23.99 1.85 -9.92
CA GLU A 96 23.87 1.57 -8.49
C GLU A 96 22.44 1.18 -8.11
N THR A 97 22.31 0.24 -7.19
CA THR A 97 21.03 -0.30 -6.70
C THR A 97 20.02 0.78 -6.27
N ALA A 98 20.51 1.95 -5.82
CA ALA A 98 19.68 3.06 -5.39
C ALA A 98 18.91 3.74 -6.55
N ILE A 99 19.55 3.90 -7.72
CA ILE A 99 18.91 4.52 -8.89
C ILE A 99 17.83 3.60 -9.45
N VAL A 100 18.16 2.30 -9.53
CA VAL A 100 17.20 1.28 -9.99
C VAL A 100 15.99 1.18 -9.06
N ALA A 101 16.20 1.23 -7.75
CA ALA A 101 15.12 1.22 -6.77
C ALA A 101 14.19 2.45 -6.94
N SER A 102 14.78 3.65 -7.09
CA SER A 102 14.01 4.88 -7.33
C SER A 102 13.22 4.85 -8.65
N ALA A 103 13.80 4.32 -9.72
CA ALA A 103 13.09 4.16 -11.00
C ALA A 103 11.93 3.16 -10.90
N ARG A 104 12.08 2.08 -10.10
CA ARG A 104 11.00 1.14 -9.81
C ARG A 104 9.87 1.79 -9.02
N GLU A 105 10.19 2.53 -7.98
CA GLU A 105 9.20 3.26 -7.18
C GLU A 105 8.41 4.27 -8.05
N LEU A 106 9.12 5.01 -8.89
CA LEU A 106 8.47 5.92 -9.85
C LEU A 106 7.52 5.17 -10.79
N ALA A 107 7.95 4.04 -11.36
CA ALA A 107 7.12 3.25 -12.25
C ALA A 107 5.86 2.71 -11.54
N MET A 108 6.00 2.23 -10.30
CA MET A 108 4.88 1.79 -9.47
C MET A 108 3.93 2.96 -9.13
N ALA A 109 4.46 4.14 -8.79
CA ALA A 109 3.67 5.35 -8.56
C ALA A 109 2.85 5.77 -9.79
N HIS A 110 3.35 5.49 -10.99
CA HIS A 110 2.62 5.66 -12.25
C HIS A 110 1.67 4.48 -12.59
N GLY A 111 1.48 3.54 -11.68
CA GLY A 111 0.55 2.42 -11.83
C GLY A 111 1.04 1.27 -12.71
N LEU A 112 2.33 1.21 -13.03
CA LEU A 112 2.92 0.12 -13.80
C LEU A 112 3.20 -1.10 -12.93
N CYS A 113 3.03 -2.30 -13.51
CA CYS A 113 3.40 -3.56 -12.86
C CYS A 113 4.90 -3.81 -13.05
N VAL A 114 5.71 -3.62 -12.02
CA VAL A 114 7.17 -3.69 -12.11
C VAL A 114 7.71 -4.94 -11.44
N GLY A 115 8.39 -5.78 -12.21
CA GLY A 115 9.06 -6.97 -11.72
C GLY A 115 10.42 -6.68 -11.04
N PRO A 116 11.15 -7.74 -10.66
CA PRO A 116 12.50 -7.60 -10.15
C PRO A 116 13.41 -6.89 -11.16
N ALA A 117 14.30 -6.03 -10.66
CA ALA A 117 15.30 -5.39 -11.51
C ALA A 117 16.43 -6.40 -11.86
N LEU A 118 16.95 -6.27 -13.07
CA LEU A 118 18.02 -7.12 -13.59
C LEU A 118 19.30 -6.29 -13.73
N HIS A 119 20.42 -6.81 -13.23
CA HIS A 119 21.73 -6.18 -13.38
C HIS A 119 22.46 -6.69 -14.62
N LYS A 120 23.12 -5.78 -15.33
CA LYS A 120 24.01 -6.14 -16.46
C LYS A 120 25.36 -6.64 -15.91
N PRO A 121 25.91 -7.76 -16.44
CA PRO A 121 25.37 -8.60 -17.49
C PRO A 121 24.25 -9.52 -17.04
N VAL A 122 23.20 -9.64 -17.85
CA VAL A 122 22.00 -10.42 -17.52
C VAL A 122 22.24 -11.91 -17.75
N TYR A 123 22.01 -12.71 -16.73
CA TYR A 123 22.13 -14.17 -16.82
C TYR A 123 20.79 -14.82 -17.18
N PRO A 124 20.80 -15.93 -17.99
CA PRO A 124 19.56 -16.55 -18.45
C PRO A 124 18.59 -16.96 -17.34
N ASN A 125 19.11 -17.50 -16.24
CA ASN A 125 18.30 -17.93 -15.10
C ASN A 125 17.61 -16.75 -14.37
N GLU A 126 18.32 -15.62 -14.26
CA GLU A 126 17.78 -14.40 -13.63
C GLU A 126 16.69 -13.78 -14.50
N LEU A 127 16.93 -13.72 -15.82
CA LEU A 127 15.94 -13.23 -16.78
C LEU A 127 14.68 -14.09 -16.76
N GLU A 128 14.83 -15.43 -16.74
CA GLU A 128 13.71 -16.35 -16.68
C GLU A 128 12.87 -16.15 -15.41
N LEU A 129 13.51 -16.07 -14.24
CA LEU A 129 12.82 -15.87 -12.97
C LEU A 129 12.08 -14.53 -12.93
N ALA A 130 12.74 -13.44 -13.30
CA ALA A 130 12.15 -12.11 -13.33
C ALA A 130 10.98 -12.02 -14.32
N LEU A 131 11.12 -12.65 -15.50
CA LEU A 131 10.05 -12.67 -16.50
C LEU A 131 8.83 -13.46 -16.01
N ARG A 132 9.03 -14.64 -15.42
CA ARG A 132 7.93 -15.44 -14.85
C ARG A 132 7.22 -14.69 -13.74
N GLU A 133 7.97 -14.00 -12.90
CA GLU A 133 7.41 -13.25 -11.78
C GLU A 133 6.59 -12.05 -12.28
N VAL A 134 7.13 -11.22 -13.20
CA VAL A 134 6.39 -10.07 -13.71
C VAL A 134 5.16 -10.47 -14.53
N LEU A 135 5.22 -11.56 -15.28
CA LEU A 135 4.06 -12.10 -15.99
C LEU A 135 2.96 -12.57 -15.02
N ARG A 136 3.35 -13.23 -13.92
CA ARG A 136 2.41 -13.64 -12.87
C ARG A 136 1.79 -12.42 -12.18
N MET A 137 2.60 -11.40 -11.85
CA MET A 137 2.13 -10.14 -11.23
C MET A 137 1.19 -9.38 -12.18
N SER A 138 1.55 -9.26 -13.45
CA SER A 138 0.73 -8.60 -14.47
C SER A 138 -0.59 -9.34 -14.71
N ALA A 139 -0.59 -10.67 -14.77
CA ALA A 139 -1.82 -11.46 -14.87
C ALA A 139 -2.72 -11.32 -13.62
N ALA A 140 -2.13 -11.28 -12.43
CA ALA A 140 -2.86 -11.02 -11.19
C ALA A 140 -3.43 -9.59 -11.19
N SER A 141 -2.66 -8.60 -11.63
CA SER A 141 -3.12 -7.20 -11.77
C SER A 141 -4.19 -7.07 -12.85
N ALA A 142 -4.10 -7.82 -13.95
CA ALA A 142 -5.13 -7.82 -15.01
C ALA A 142 -6.44 -8.47 -14.54
N SER A 143 -6.37 -9.50 -13.69
CA SER A 143 -7.57 -10.10 -13.09
C SER A 143 -8.24 -9.19 -12.05
N THR A 144 -7.47 -8.25 -11.47
CA THR A 144 -7.97 -7.23 -10.53
C THR A 144 -8.37 -5.93 -11.23
N ARG A 145 -7.87 -5.68 -12.44
CA ARG A 145 -8.24 -4.56 -13.32
C ARG A 145 -9.41 -4.96 -14.21
N LYS A 146 -10.61 -5.06 -13.66
CA LYS A 146 -11.81 -4.91 -14.49
C LYS A 146 -11.86 -3.46 -15.00
N PRO A 147 -12.36 -3.23 -16.23
CA PRO A 147 -12.38 -1.89 -16.81
C PRO A 147 -13.01 -0.88 -15.85
N LEU A 148 -12.44 0.31 -15.75
CA LEU A 148 -12.90 1.43 -14.91
C LEU A 148 -14.41 1.72 -15.10
N GLU A 149 -14.91 1.54 -16.33
CA GLU A 149 -16.32 1.73 -16.72
C GLU A 149 -17.30 0.80 -15.97
N LEU A 150 -16.86 -0.41 -15.57
CA LEU A 150 -17.68 -1.33 -14.78
C LEU A 150 -17.79 -0.88 -13.32
N TYR A 151 -16.73 -0.26 -12.77
CA TYR A 151 -16.76 0.30 -11.43
C TYR A 151 -17.54 1.63 -11.36
N GLU A 152 -17.54 2.44 -12.41
CA GLU A 152 -18.31 3.69 -12.45
C GLU A 152 -19.83 3.44 -12.38
N SER A 153 -20.33 2.40 -13.05
CA SER A 153 -21.76 2.05 -12.98
C SER A 153 -22.19 1.50 -11.63
N GLU A 154 -21.27 0.88 -10.89
CA GLU A 154 -21.53 0.38 -9.53
C GLU A 154 -21.31 1.44 -8.45
N LEU A 155 -20.46 2.44 -8.70
CA LEU A 155 -20.28 3.57 -7.79
C LEU A 155 -21.56 4.40 -7.61
N ASP A 156 -22.47 4.38 -8.59
CA ASP A 156 -23.83 4.90 -8.39
C ASP A 156 -24.66 4.05 -7.38
N GLN A 157 -24.24 2.78 -7.16
CA GLN A 157 -24.83 1.85 -6.20
C GLN A 157 -24.00 1.68 -4.92
N VAL A 158 -22.73 2.14 -4.92
CA VAL A 158 -21.89 2.24 -3.72
C VAL A 158 -22.36 3.47 -2.93
N ALA A 159 -23.59 3.38 -2.43
CA ALA A 159 -24.12 4.35 -1.51
C ALA A 159 -23.21 4.38 -0.27
N VAL A 160 -22.96 5.56 0.25
CA VAL A 160 -22.29 5.77 1.55
C VAL A 160 -22.91 4.87 2.65
N GLU A 161 -24.20 4.54 2.48
CA GLU A 161 -24.99 3.66 3.34
C GLU A 161 -24.52 2.19 3.36
N ASN A 162 -23.76 1.73 2.34
CA ASN A 162 -23.29 0.35 2.22
C ASN A 162 -21.83 0.17 2.63
N VAL A 163 -21.18 1.20 3.16
CA VAL A 163 -19.84 1.09 3.72
C VAL A 163 -19.91 0.43 5.09
N GLU A 164 -19.08 -0.57 5.30
CA GLU A 164 -18.90 -1.23 6.59
C GLU A 164 -17.44 -1.19 7.03
N PRO A 165 -17.14 -1.07 8.34
CA PRO A 165 -15.77 -1.21 8.83
C PRO A 165 -15.38 -2.68 8.89
N TRP A 166 -14.19 -2.98 8.39
CA TRP A 166 -13.46 -4.19 8.73
C TRP A 166 -12.29 -3.82 9.61
N TYR A 167 -11.94 -4.66 10.55
CA TYR A 167 -11.05 -4.36 11.65
C TYR A 167 -9.73 -5.10 11.52
N GLN A 168 -8.62 -4.35 11.33
CA GLN A 168 -7.29 -4.94 11.32
C GLN A 168 -6.62 -4.78 12.69
N PRO A 169 -6.11 -5.87 13.30
CA PRO A 169 -5.56 -5.81 14.64
C PRO A 169 -4.24 -5.07 14.70
N LYS A 170 -4.06 -4.24 15.74
CA LYS A 170 -2.80 -3.64 16.19
C LYS A 170 -2.26 -4.43 17.37
N ILE A 171 -1.00 -4.86 17.30
CA ILE A 171 -0.35 -5.74 18.28
C ILE A 171 0.77 -4.97 18.97
N ASP A 172 0.78 -4.96 20.30
CA ASP A 172 1.90 -4.47 21.11
C ASP A 172 3.10 -5.41 20.95
N LEU A 173 4.22 -4.90 20.45
CA LEU A 173 5.38 -5.73 20.10
C LEU A 173 6.18 -6.21 21.33
N ARG A 174 5.99 -5.61 22.48
CA ARG A 174 6.63 -6.03 23.73
C ARG A 174 5.87 -7.18 24.40
N THR A 175 4.54 -7.04 24.50
CA THR A 175 3.67 -8.00 25.21
C THR A 175 3.04 -9.03 24.28
N LEU A 176 2.98 -8.76 22.99
CA LEU A 176 2.26 -9.49 21.96
C LEU A 176 0.74 -9.59 22.23
N GLN A 177 0.21 -8.61 22.95
CA GLN A 177 -1.23 -8.49 23.19
C GLN A 177 -1.88 -7.61 22.14
N ILE A 178 -3.17 -7.84 21.92
CA ILE A 178 -3.99 -6.98 21.05
C ILE A 178 -4.21 -5.66 21.79
N VAL A 179 -3.82 -4.55 21.16
CA VAL A 179 -4.00 -3.19 21.69
C VAL A 179 -5.33 -2.62 21.20
N GLY A 180 -5.66 -2.88 19.96
CA GLY A 180 -6.84 -2.32 19.31
C GLY A 180 -6.93 -2.74 17.85
N PHE A 181 -7.71 -1.99 17.10
CA PHE A 181 -7.99 -2.28 15.69
C PHE A 181 -8.04 -0.99 14.87
N GLU A 182 -7.62 -1.07 13.62
CA GLU A 182 -7.91 -0.06 12.62
C GLU A 182 -9.18 -0.42 11.85
N ALA A 183 -10.12 0.53 11.76
CA ALA A 183 -11.38 0.40 11.02
C ALA A 183 -11.15 0.80 9.56
N LEU A 184 -11.13 -0.18 8.69
CA LEU A 184 -10.88 -0.04 7.26
C LEU A 184 -12.18 -0.14 6.47
N ALA A 185 -12.44 0.83 5.61
CA ALA A 185 -13.63 0.86 4.75
C ALA A 185 -13.71 -0.36 3.83
N ARG A 186 -14.88 -0.98 3.78
CA ARG A 186 -15.22 -2.04 2.83
C ARG A 186 -16.63 -1.81 2.28
N TRP A 187 -16.86 -2.21 1.05
CA TRP A 187 -18.18 -2.17 0.40
C TRP A 187 -18.55 -3.55 -0.07
N ARG A 188 -19.79 -3.96 0.17
CA ARG A 188 -20.32 -5.19 -0.40
C ARG A 188 -20.91 -4.90 -1.77
N SER A 189 -20.24 -5.36 -2.81
CA SER A 189 -20.77 -5.38 -4.17
C SER A 189 -21.51 -6.69 -4.44
N GLN A 190 -22.66 -6.62 -5.10
CA GLN A 190 -23.41 -7.81 -5.49
C GLN A 190 -22.70 -8.62 -6.59
N THR A 191 -21.88 -7.97 -7.39
CA THR A 191 -21.22 -8.57 -8.56
C THR A 191 -19.72 -8.80 -8.34
N HIS A 192 -19.07 -8.00 -7.47
CA HIS A 192 -17.61 -8.02 -7.29
C HIS A 192 -17.16 -8.46 -5.88
N GLY A 193 -18.09 -8.85 -5.00
CA GLY A 193 -17.75 -9.23 -3.62
C GLY A 193 -17.36 -8.02 -2.76
N ILE A 194 -16.26 -8.12 -1.99
CA ILE A 194 -15.82 -7.04 -1.10
C ILE A 194 -14.88 -6.13 -1.85
N LEU A 195 -15.23 -4.82 -1.90
CA LEU A 195 -14.40 -3.77 -2.47
C LEU A 195 -13.66 -3.02 -1.37
N THR A 196 -12.44 -2.61 -1.68
CA THR A 196 -11.55 -1.83 -0.80
C THR A 196 -11.41 -0.39 -1.32
N PRO A 197 -10.92 0.57 -0.50
CA PRO A 197 -10.54 1.90 -0.97
C PRO A 197 -9.63 1.86 -2.21
N GLY A 198 -8.64 0.98 -2.25
CA GLY A 198 -7.72 0.84 -3.39
C GLY A 198 -8.41 0.43 -4.70
N ASN A 199 -9.55 -0.26 -4.65
CA ASN A 199 -10.34 -0.58 -5.85
C ASN A 199 -11.10 0.65 -6.40
N LEU A 200 -11.37 1.65 -5.55
CA LEU A 200 -12.23 2.79 -5.83
C LEU A 200 -11.45 4.10 -6.00
N ALA A 201 -10.22 4.19 -5.48
CA ALA A 201 -9.42 5.42 -5.38
C ALA A 201 -9.13 6.13 -6.72
N THR A 202 -9.23 5.41 -7.84
CA THR A 202 -9.01 5.97 -9.19
C THR A 202 -10.21 6.75 -9.72
N THR A 203 -11.33 6.76 -9.00
CA THR A 203 -12.57 7.41 -9.46
C THR A 203 -12.74 8.78 -8.81
N GLN A 204 -13.05 9.82 -9.60
CA GLN A 204 -13.33 11.17 -9.08
C GLN A 204 -14.52 11.19 -8.10
N ARG A 205 -15.49 10.29 -8.26
CA ARG A 205 -16.65 10.16 -7.38
C ARG A 205 -16.26 9.65 -5.99
N TYR A 206 -15.31 8.71 -5.91
CA TYR A 206 -14.81 8.23 -4.63
C TYR A 206 -14.24 9.38 -3.79
N ALA A 207 -13.37 10.21 -4.38
CA ALA A 207 -12.80 11.37 -3.70
C ALA A 207 -13.88 12.35 -3.21
N ALA A 208 -14.95 12.55 -3.97
CA ALA A 208 -16.05 13.45 -3.61
C ALA A 208 -16.90 12.96 -2.41
N HIS A 209 -16.90 11.64 -2.10
CA HIS A 209 -17.71 11.06 -1.03
C HIS A 209 -16.89 10.61 0.19
N MET A 210 -15.58 10.85 0.19
CA MET A 210 -14.71 10.37 1.28
C MET A 210 -15.05 10.95 2.65
N LYS A 211 -15.53 12.18 2.70
CA LYS A 211 -15.98 12.79 3.96
C LYS A 211 -17.18 12.05 4.56
N GLU A 212 -18.17 11.72 3.74
CA GLU A 212 -19.35 10.98 4.16
C GLU A 212 -18.99 9.54 4.54
N VAL A 213 -18.09 8.89 3.79
CA VAL A 213 -17.57 7.56 4.09
C VAL A 213 -16.86 7.57 5.44
N SER A 214 -15.92 8.50 5.67
CA SER A 214 -15.22 8.63 6.95
C SER A 214 -16.19 8.91 8.10
N SER A 215 -17.22 9.73 7.89
CA SER A 215 -18.24 10.03 8.89
C SER A 215 -19.07 8.78 9.24
N THR A 216 -19.46 7.98 8.25
CA THR A 216 -20.22 6.74 8.47
C THR A 216 -19.38 5.70 9.21
N LEU A 217 -18.11 5.52 8.81
CA LEU A 217 -17.18 4.62 9.50
C LEU A 217 -16.95 5.05 10.94
N LEU A 218 -16.80 6.35 11.19
CA LEU A 218 -16.59 6.89 12.53
C LEU A 218 -17.79 6.61 13.45
N ILE A 219 -19.01 6.79 12.95
CA ILE A 219 -20.25 6.48 13.72
C ILE A 219 -20.30 5.00 14.08
N THR A 220 -20.03 4.11 13.11
CA THR A 220 -20.08 2.66 13.32
C THR A 220 -18.96 2.22 14.25
N ALA A 221 -17.74 2.71 14.06
CA ALA A 221 -16.58 2.38 14.88
C ALA A 221 -16.76 2.80 16.36
N ILE A 222 -17.38 3.96 16.61
CA ILE A 222 -17.73 4.40 17.99
C ILE A 222 -18.77 3.46 18.60
N SER A 223 -19.76 2.99 17.84
CA SER A 223 -20.74 2.02 18.31
C SER A 223 -20.09 0.68 18.67
N ASP A 224 -19.22 0.17 17.81
CA ASP A 224 -18.52 -1.10 18.00
C ASP A 224 -17.53 -1.03 19.17
N LEU A 225 -16.84 0.10 19.31
CA LEU A 225 -15.99 0.39 20.47
C LEU A 225 -16.77 0.30 21.80
N ALA A 226 -17.95 0.88 21.84
CA ALA A 226 -18.83 0.82 23.02
C ALA A 226 -19.24 -0.63 23.33
N GLU A 227 -19.58 -1.42 22.32
CA GLU A 227 -19.91 -2.84 22.48
C GLU A 227 -18.74 -3.64 23.05
N TRP A 228 -17.54 -3.46 22.50
CA TRP A 228 -16.34 -4.17 22.98
C TRP A 228 -15.98 -3.77 24.42
N THR A 229 -16.05 -2.48 24.73
CA THR A 229 -15.81 -1.98 26.09
C THR A 229 -16.85 -2.54 27.07
N GLY A 230 -18.12 -2.58 26.70
CA GLY A 230 -19.20 -3.16 27.50
C GLY A 230 -19.02 -4.67 27.75
N ARG A 231 -18.27 -5.36 26.89
CA ARG A 231 -17.87 -6.77 27.05
C ARG A 231 -16.55 -6.94 27.83
N GLY A 232 -15.95 -5.85 28.32
CA GLY A 232 -14.73 -5.87 29.11
C GLY A 232 -13.44 -5.89 28.30
N HIS A 233 -13.48 -5.54 27.01
CA HIS A 233 -12.30 -5.44 26.16
C HIS A 233 -11.84 -3.98 26.09
N PRO A 234 -10.63 -3.62 26.58
CA PRO A 234 -10.13 -2.25 26.62
C PRO A 234 -9.39 -1.89 25.32
N TRP A 235 -9.89 -2.34 24.18
CA TRP A 235 -9.24 -2.10 22.90
C TRP A 235 -9.47 -0.67 22.42
N THR A 236 -8.49 -0.16 21.68
CA THR A 236 -8.62 1.10 20.95
C THR A 236 -9.17 0.85 19.54
N VAL A 237 -9.81 1.86 18.96
CA VAL A 237 -10.23 1.84 17.56
C VAL A 237 -9.68 3.08 16.86
N SER A 238 -9.02 2.85 15.74
CA SER A 238 -8.55 3.93 14.87
C SER A 238 -9.43 4.05 13.65
N VAL A 239 -9.72 5.27 13.23
CA VAL A 239 -10.56 5.58 12.06
C VAL A 239 -9.89 6.64 11.20
N ASN A 240 -9.77 6.36 9.91
CA ASN A 240 -9.26 7.30 8.94
C ASN A 240 -10.25 8.46 8.70
N VAL A 241 -9.75 9.69 8.79
CA VAL A 241 -10.51 10.91 8.56
C VAL A 241 -9.88 11.77 7.48
N THR A 242 -10.72 12.42 6.67
CA THR A 242 -10.23 13.34 5.63
C THR A 242 -9.81 14.68 6.20
N ALA A 243 -8.95 15.41 5.47
CA ALA A 243 -8.57 16.79 5.78
C ALA A 243 -9.80 17.70 6.00
N GLU A 244 -10.84 17.52 5.17
CA GLU A 244 -12.07 18.32 5.26
C GLU A 244 -12.86 18.02 6.53
N LEU A 245 -12.90 16.74 6.94
CA LEU A 245 -13.59 16.35 8.17
C LEU A 245 -12.84 16.87 9.40
N LEU A 246 -11.52 16.77 9.42
CA LEU A 246 -10.69 17.30 10.51
C LEU A 246 -10.74 18.84 10.59
N ALA A 247 -11.02 19.54 9.48
CA ALA A 247 -11.21 20.99 9.47
C ALA A 247 -12.63 21.44 9.90
N ASP A 248 -13.58 20.51 10.05
CA ASP A 248 -14.93 20.85 10.53
C ASP A 248 -14.91 21.08 12.03
N ILE A 249 -15.12 22.33 12.45
CA ILE A 249 -15.11 22.75 13.87
C ILE A 249 -16.19 22.04 14.72
N ARG A 250 -17.19 21.40 14.09
CA ARG A 250 -18.25 20.66 14.77
C ARG A 250 -17.90 19.20 14.98
N LEU A 251 -16.78 18.71 14.41
CA LEU A 251 -16.38 17.31 14.51
C LEU A 251 -16.28 16.85 15.97
N THR A 252 -15.61 17.65 16.81
CA THR A 252 -15.41 17.30 18.22
C THR A 252 -16.74 17.14 18.96
N GLU A 253 -17.68 18.07 18.79
CA GLU A 253 -19.00 17.98 19.41
C GLU A 253 -19.80 16.78 18.91
N SER A 254 -19.70 16.49 17.61
CA SER A 254 -20.39 15.35 17.00
C SER A 254 -19.87 14.03 17.58
N ILE A 255 -18.55 13.87 17.72
CA ILE A 255 -17.94 12.68 18.34
C ILE A 255 -18.34 12.55 19.81
N VAL A 256 -18.31 13.65 20.58
CA VAL A 256 -18.71 13.64 21.99
C VAL A 256 -20.18 13.24 22.14
N ALA A 257 -21.08 13.77 21.28
CA ALA A 257 -22.49 13.42 21.30
C ALA A 257 -22.72 11.93 20.97
N LEU A 258 -22.00 11.38 19.99
CA LEU A 258 -22.05 9.96 19.64
C LEU A 258 -21.51 9.08 20.77
N ALA A 259 -20.37 9.44 21.36
CA ALA A 259 -19.77 8.71 22.47
C ALA A 259 -20.72 8.68 23.71
N LEU A 260 -21.36 9.79 24.01
CA LEU A 260 -22.40 9.84 25.08
C LEU A 260 -23.60 8.95 24.73
N ARG A 261 -24.06 8.96 23.48
CA ARG A 261 -25.19 8.15 23.02
C ARG A 261 -24.91 6.65 23.13
N PHE A 262 -23.71 6.22 22.73
CA PHE A 262 -23.33 4.82 22.71
C PHE A 262 -22.62 4.36 24.00
N GLN A 263 -22.26 5.28 24.88
CA GLN A 263 -21.45 5.04 26.08
C GLN A 263 -20.04 4.54 25.75
N ALA A 264 -19.45 5.07 24.67
CA ALA A 264 -18.10 4.74 24.23
C ALA A 264 -17.05 5.56 24.99
N PRO A 265 -15.92 4.96 25.41
CA PRO A 265 -14.79 5.69 26.02
C PRO A 265 -14.03 6.46 24.95
N LEU A 266 -13.99 7.78 25.05
CA LEU A 266 -13.31 8.65 24.07
C LEU A 266 -11.80 8.43 24.03
N GLU A 267 -11.21 8.07 25.15
CA GLU A 267 -9.78 7.76 25.30
C GLU A 267 -9.33 6.53 24.50
N ASN A 268 -10.24 5.71 24.04
CA ASN A 268 -9.98 4.55 23.22
C ASN A 268 -10.22 4.81 21.71
N LEU A 269 -10.54 6.06 21.33
CA LEU A 269 -10.71 6.46 19.93
C LEU A 269 -9.45 7.17 19.43
N THR A 270 -8.96 6.76 18.27
CA THR A 270 -7.87 7.42 17.52
C THR A 270 -8.41 7.87 16.17
N LEU A 271 -8.15 9.09 15.78
CA LEU A 271 -8.40 9.55 14.40
C LEU A 271 -7.08 9.56 13.65
N GLU A 272 -7.06 8.91 12.49
CA GLU A 272 -5.88 8.81 11.62
C GLU A 272 -6.06 9.74 10.43
N ILE A 273 -5.02 10.49 10.08
CA ILE A 273 -4.97 11.37 8.92
C ILE A 273 -3.65 11.17 8.19
N THR A 274 -3.71 11.07 6.86
CA THR A 274 -2.50 10.88 6.07
C THR A 274 -1.57 12.10 6.16
N GLU A 275 -0.29 11.88 6.01
CA GLU A 275 0.73 12.92 6.00
C GLU A 275 0.39 14.07 5.04
N GLN A 276 -0.13 13.75 3.85
CA GLN A 276 -0.48 14.73 2.82
C GLN A 276 -1.70 15.58 3.20
N GLU A 277 -2.67 15.00 3.91
CA GLU A 277 -3.92 15.67 4.27
C GLU A 277 -3.81 16.51 5.55
N ALA A 278 -2.89 16.19 6.44
CA ALA A 278 -2.73 16.82 7.76
C ALA A 278 -2.49 18.34 7.70
N PHE A 279 -2.12 18.89 6.53
CA PHE A 279 -1.71 20.32 6.40
C PHE A 279 -2.43 21.05 5.25
N VAL A 280 -3.55 20.53 4.79
CA VAL A 280 -4.35 21.16 3.72
C VAL A 280 -5.03 22.45 4.21
N GLN A 281 -5.51 22.47 5.47
CA GLN A 281 -6.14 23.61 6.12
C GLN A 281 -5.59 23.82 7.54
N PRO A 282 -4.32 24.25 7.69
CA PRO A 282 -3.59 24.13 8.96
C PRO A 282 -4.30 24.77 10.17
N SER A 283 -4.87 25.97 10.01
CA SER A 283 -5.50 26.68 11.12
C SER A 283 -6.75 26.01 11.64
N ALA A 284 -7.64 25.54 10.74
CA ALA A 284 -8.88 24.86 11.11
C ALA A 284 -8.60 23.47 11.67
N GLN A 285 -7.67 22.74 11.05
CA GLN A 285 -7.23 21.43 11.51
C GLN A 285 -6.59 21.50 12.91
N LEU A 286 -5.74 22.50 13.16
CA LEU A 286 -5.10 22.69 14.47
C LEU A 286 -6.14 23.01 15.57
N ASP A 287 -7.14 23.85 15.29
CA ASP A 287 -8.22 24.13 16.25
C ASP A 287 -8.95 22.84 16.62
N THR A 288 -9.43 22.09 15.62
CA THR A 288 -10.15 20.84 15.84
C THR A 288 -9.26 19.78 16.53
N ALA A 289 -8.01 19.64 16.11
CA ALA A 289 -7.04 18.73 16.71
C ALA A 289 -6.83 19.00 18.21
N ASN A 290 -6.62 20.25 18.59
CA ASN A 290 -6.47 20.63 19.99
C ASN A 290 -7.73 20.31 20.81
N ARG A 291 -8.93 20.56 20.24
CA ARG A 291 -10.20 20.28 20.92
C ARG A 291 -10.43 18.78 21.08
N LEU A 292 -10.06 17.95 20.09
CA LEU A 292 -10.08 16.49 20.18
C LEU A 292 -9.16 16.01 21.30
N ARG A 293 -7.93 16.54 21.36
CA ARG A 293 -6.93 16.21 22.41
C ARG A 293 -7.42 16.58 23.81
N LEU A 294 -8.08 17.73 23.97
CA LEU A 294 -8.72 18.11 25.25
C LEU A 294 -9.83 17.13 25.69
N ARG A 295 -10.40 16.38 24.77
CA ARG A 295 -11.38 15.31 25.03
C ARG A 295 -10.72 13.92 25.14
N LYS A 296 -9.38 13.85 25.14
CA LYS A 296 -8.57 12.61 25.21
C LYS A 296 -8.74 11.69 23.98
N ILE A 297 -9.21 12.21 22.86
CA ILE A 297 -9.23 11.52 21.59
C ILE A 297 -7.82 11.60 21.02
N SER A 298 -7.23 10.45 20.65
CA SER A 298 -5.88 10.39 20.10
C SER A 298 -5.87 10.77 18.62
N LEU A 299 -4.76 11.34 18.18
CA LEU A 299 -4.51 11.67 16.77
C LEU A 299 -3.30 10.88 16.29
N SER A 300 -3.43 10.26 15.14
CA SER A 300 -2.37 9.51 14.47
C SER A 300 -2.05 10.11 13.11
N ILE A 301 -0.77 10.25 12.79
CA ILE A 301 -0.35 10.56 11.43
C ILE A 301 -0.06 9.26 10.69
N ASP A 302 -0.70 9.11 9.52
CA ASP A 302 -0.66 7.91 8.70
C ASP A 302 0.25 8.10 7.47
N ASP A 303 0.74 6.99 6.90
CA ASP A 303 1.62 6.94 5.72
C ASP A 303 2.89 7.80 5.86
N PHE A 304 3.43 7.93 7.08
CA PHE A 304 4.56 8.82 7.33
C PHE A 304 5.81 8.44 6.53
N GLY A 305 6.34 9.43 5.80
CA GLY A 305 7.54 9.34 4.98
C GLY A 305 7.26 9.14 3.49
N THR A 306 6.02 9.00 3.06
CA THR A 306 5.64 8.89 1.63
C THR A 306 5.38 10.26 0.99
N GLY A 307 5.22 11.31 1.79
CA GLY A 307 4.90 12.68 1.36
C GLY A 307 6.07 13.64 1.35
N HIS A 308 5.77 14.91 1.12
CA HIS A 308 6.72 16.03 1.17
C HIS A 308 6.70 16.77 2.52
N SER A 309 6.21 16.16 3.58
CA SER A 309 6.10 16.85 4.87
C SER A 309 7.46 17.15 5.45
N SER A 310 7.62 18.40 5.87
CA SER A 310 8.78 18.76 6.65
C SER A 310 8.59 18.34 8.11
N LEU A 311 9.67 18.04 8.83
CA LEU A 311 9.67 17.83 10.27
C LEU A 311 8.99 18.98 11.05
N ALA A 312 8.86 20.16 10.43
CA ALA A 312 8.11 21.30 10.99
C ALA A 312 6.63 20.95 11.18
N ASN A 313 6.06 20.15 10.31
CA ASN A 313 4.65 19.76 10.35
C ASN A 313 4.34 18.85 11.55
N LEU A 314 5.21 17.91 11.89
CA LEU A 314 5.05 17.06 13.09
C LEU A 314 5.10 17.87 14.40
N ARG A 315 5.77 19.02 14.39
CA ARG A 315 5.87 19.91 15.57
C ARG A 315 4.54 20.62 15.87
N ASP A 316 3.78 20.96 14.85
CA ASP A 316 2.67 21.92 14.94
C ASP A 316 1.32 21.27 15.25
N LEU A 317 1.09 20.00 14.90
CA LEU A 317 -0.10 19.26 15.25
C LEU A 317 0.15 18.29 16.44
N PRO A 318 -0.79 18.17 17.37
CA PRO A 318 -0.62 17.39 18.61
C PRO A 318 -0.87 15.89 18.37
N PHE A 319 -0.06 15.25 17.55
CA PHE A 319 -0.13 13.81 17.30
C PHE A 319 0.39 12.99 18.49
N ASP A 320 -0.27 11.87 18.76
CA ASP A 320 0.12 10.88 19.77
C ASP A 320 0.75 9.63 19.17
N GLU A 321 0.41 9.36 17.92
CA GLU A 321 0.79 8.14 17.22
C GLU A 321 1.35 8.48 15.83
N LEU A 322 2.38 7.73 15.43
CA LEU A 322 2.99 7.79 14.11
C LEU A 322 2.97 6.39 13.51
N LYS A 323 2.25 6.24 12.37
CA LYS A 323 2.22 5.01 11.59
C LYS A 323 3.30 5.09 10.52
N ILE A 324 4.17 4.10 10.51
CA ILE A 324 5.27 4.00 9.56
C ILE A 324 4.82 3.15 8.40
N ASP A 325 4.73 3.76 7.22
CA ASP A 325 4.24 3.11 6.01
C ASP A 325 5.00 1.83 5.67
N ARG A 326 4.28 0.89 5.08
CA ARG A 326 4.80 -0.40 4.64
C ARG A 326 6.07 -0.29 3.79
N SER A 327 6.23 0.75 2.96
CA SER A 327 7.40 0.91 2.09
C SER A 327 8.71 1.02 2.87
N PHE A 328 8.66 1.50 4.12
CA PHE A 328 9.82 1.56 5.02
C PHE A 328 10.07 0.24 5.77
N VAL A 329 9.05 -0.59 5.93
CA VAL A 329 9.13 -1.89 6.60
C VAL A 329 9.53 -2.98 5.61
N ALA A 330 8.90 -2.99 4.44
CA ALA A 330 9.09 -4.01 3.42
C ALA A 330 10.55 -4.08 2.96
N GLY A 331 11.16 -5.25 3.14
CA GLY A 331 12.54 -5.49 2.71
C GLY A 331 13.63 -4.78 3.51
N ALA A 332 13.30 -3.98 4.54
CA ALA A 332 14.29 -3.32 5.39
C ALA A 332 15.22 -4.31 6.12
N ALA A 333 14.74 -5.54 6.37
CA ALA A 333 15.56 -6.61 6.95
C ALA A 333 16.76 -6.99 6.05
N ARG A 334 16.65 -6.77 4.74
CA ARG A 334 17.68 -7.14 3.74
C ARG A 334 18.39 -5.93 3.15
N ASN A 335 18.01 -4.71 3.53
CA ASN A 335 18.56 -3.46 3.01
C ASN A 335 19.05 -2.58 4.17
N GLU A 336 20.38 -2.44 4.31
CA GLU A 336 20.99 -1.67 5.40
C GLU A 336 20.55 -0.19 5.40
N ARG A 337 20.37 0.42 4.23
CA ARG A 337 19.88 1.81 4.11
C ARG A 337 18.44 1.92 4.59
N GLY A 338 17.56 0.99 4.16
CA GLY A 338 16.16 0.91 4.62
C GLY A 338 16.09 0.71 6.13
N ARG A 339 16.90 -0.20 6.68
CA ARG A 339 17.02 -0.42 8.13
C ARG A 339 17.40 0.86 8.89
N LYS A 340 18.39 1.62 8.40
CA LYS A 340 18.81 2.89 9.02
C LYS A 340 17.73 3.96 8.97
N ILE A 341 16.98 4.05 7.86
CA ILE A 341 15.86 4.99 7.73
C ILE A 341 14.77 4.62 8.75
N LEU A 342 14.33 3.36 8.78
CA LEU A 342 13.33 2.88 9.72
C LEU A 342 13.74 3.13 11.17
N GLN A 343 15.00 2.84 11.52
CA GLN A 343 15.56 3.08 12.86
C GLN A 343 15.52 4.59 13.21
N SER A 344 15.88 5.46 12.29
CA SER A 344 15.87 6.92 12.51
C SER A 344 14.46 7.46 12.66
N THR A 345 13.49 6.93 11.90
CA THR A 345 12.07 7.31 12.01
C THR A 345 11.49 6.89 13.36
N LEU A 346 11.78 5.66 13.81
CA LEU A 346 11.35 5.17 15.14
C LEU A 346 11.95 6.01 16.28
N ALA A 347 13.23 6.36 16.19
CA ALA A 347 13.89 7.22 17.17
C ALA A 347 13.26 8.62 17.21
N LEU A 348 13.01 9.23 16.04
CA LEU A 348 12.34 10.53 15.94
C LEU A 348 10.96 10.51 16.62
N ALA A 349 10.13 9.52 16.32
CA ALA A 349 8.80 9.41 16.92
C ALA A 349 8.90 9.25 18.45
N THR A 350 9.85 8.45 18.93
CA THR A 350 10.09 8.25 20.36
C THR A 350 10.53 9.56 21.04
N ASP A 351 11.45 10.32 20.43
CA ASP A 351 11.92 11.60 20.95
C ASP A 351 10.81 12.66 20.99
N LEU A 352 9.82 12.57 20.09
CA LEU A 352 8.62 13.41 20.08
C LEU A 352 7.53 12.91 21.05
N GLY A 353 7.74 11.78 21.74
CA GLY A 353 6.77 11.20 22.66
C GLY A 353 5.59 10.52 22.00
N MET A 354 5.71 10.14 20.73
CA MET A 354 4.68 9.48 19.96
C MET A 354 4.78 7.95 20.09
N THR A 355 3.63 7.28 20.12
CA THR A 355 3.56 5.83 19.93
C THR A 355 3.80 5.48 18.46
N THR A 356 4.60 4.47 18.18
CA THR A 356 4.89 4.05 16.81
C THR A 356 4.10 2.79 16.43
N VAL A 357 3.54 2.78 15.22
CA VAL A 357 2.91 1.61 14.62
C VAL A 357 3.64 1.27 13.32
N ALA A 358 4.26 0.10 13.25
CA ALA A 358 4.87 -0.40 12.01
C ALA A 358 3.79 -1.08 11.16
N GLU A 359 3.57 -0.56 9.95
CA GLU A 359 2.54 -1.06 9.06
C GLU A 359 3.05 -2.07 8.04
N GLY A 360 2.11 -2.87 7.51
CA GLY A 360 2.39 -3.81 6.44
C GLY A 360 3.42 -4.87 6.79
N VAL A 361 3.51 -5.27 8.06
CA VAL A 361 4.35 -6.40 8.48
C VAL A 361 3.75 -7.68 7.91
N GLU A 362 4.43 -8.30 6.94
CA GLU A 362 3.94 -9.49 6.22
C GLU A 362 4.78 -10.75 6.50
N THR A 363 6.03 -10.56 6.91
CA THR A 363 6.97 -11.67 7.13
C THR A 363 7.50 -11.73 8.57
N GLU A 364 7.96 -12.92 8.97
CA GLU A 364 8.62 -13.12 10.26
C GLU A 364 9.90 -12.28 10.39
N GLU A 365 10.63 -12.10 9.29
CA GLU A 365 11.84 -11.28 9.25
C GLU A 365 11.52 -9.81 9.54
N GLU A 366 10.46 -9.27 8.95
CA GLU A 366 10.00 -7.90 9.21
C GLU A 366 9.51 -7.73 10.64
N PHE A 367 8.72 -8.69 11.15
CA PHE A 367 8.26 -8.68 12.54
C PHE A 367 9.45 -8.61 13.52
N HIS A 368 10.47 -9.45 13.34
CA HIS A 368 11.65 -9.44 14.20
C HIS A 368 12.42 -8.12 14.08
N LEU A 369 12.55 -7.57 12.87
CA LEU A 369 13.23 -6.31 12.64
C LEU A 369 12.54 -5.14 13.37
N VAL A 370 11.23 -4.94 13.14
CA VAL A 370 10.51 -3.80 13.74
C VAL A 370 10.50 -3.90 15.27
N ARG A 371 10.42 -5.12 15.81
CA ARG A 371 10.52 -5.39 17.25
C ARG A 371 11.91 -5.09 17.79
N GLU A 372 12.97 -5.50 17.09
CA GLU A 372 14.38 -5.24 17.46
C GLU A 372 14.67 -3.74 17.45
N LEU A 373 14.16 -3.01 16.46
CA LEU A 373 14.34 -1.57 16.33
C LEU A 373 13.48 -0.74 17.30
N GLY A 374 12.60 -1.38 18.08
CA GLY A 374 11.86 -0.75 19.16
C GLY A 374 10.54 -0.11 18.76
N ALA A 375 9.92 -0.51 17.64
CA ALA A 375 8.55 -0.11 17.35
C ALA A 375 7.62 -0.55 18.49
N ALA A 376 6.68 0.31 18.91
CA ALA A 376 5.79 0.02 20.01
C ALA A 376 4.71 -0.99 19.61
N GLN A 377 4.14 -0.81 18.44
CA GLN A 377 3.06 -1.62 17.88
C GLN A 377 3.35 -1.99 16.43
N ALA A 378 2.65 -3.00 15.94
CA ALA A 378 2.67 -3.38 14.54
C ALA A 378 1.30 -3.88 14.08
N GLN A 379 1.05 -3.72 12.76
CA GLN A 379 -0.07 -4.33 12.06
C GLN A 379 0.38 -4.83 10.68
N GLY A 380 -0.34 -5.82 10.15
CA GLY A 380 -0.05 -6.40 8.83
C GLY A 380 -0.55 -7.82 8.70
N TYR A 381 -0.38 -8.37 7.50
CA TYR A 381 -0.88 -9.71 7.16
C TYR A 381 -0.15 -10.84 7.90
N TYR A 382 1.00 -10.57 8.47
CA TYR A 382 1.68 -11.49 9.37
C TYR A 382 0.83 -11.86 10.59
N PHE A 383 0.02 -10.92 11.08
CA PHE A 383 -0.90 -11.13 12.20
C PHE A 383 -2.29 -11.53 11.72
N SER A 384 -2.92 -10.67 10.91
CA SER A 384 -4.24 -10.89 10.31
C SER A 384 -4.51 -9.92 9.16
N HIS A 385 -5.32 -10.34 8.20
CA HIS A 385 -6.05 -9.41 7.35
C HIS A 385 -7.09 -8.66 8.17
N ALA A 386 -7.68 -7.60 7.60
CA ALA A 386 -8.85 -6.97 8.19
C ALA A 386 -10.01 -7.98 8.28
N LEU A 387 -10.73 -7.97 9.39
CA LEU A 387 -11.79 -8.88 9.74
C LEU A 387 -13.15 -8.16 9.75
N PRO A 388 -14.23 -8.76 9.25
CA PRO A 388 -15.57 -8.25 9.48
C PRO A 388 -15.90 -8.29 10.98
N ILE A 389 -16.85 -7.46 11.43
CA ILE A 389 -17.15 -7.27 12.86
C ILE A 389 -17.46 -8.60 13.60
N ASP A 390 -18.18 -9.51 12.95
CA ASP A 390 -18.57 -10.81 13.51
C ASP A 390 -17.40 -11.78 13.69
N GLU A 391 -16.28 -11.60 12.98
CA GLU A 391 -15.07 -12.40 13.11
C GLU A 391 -14.07 -11.85 14.14
N VAL A 392 -14.20 -10.59 14.56
CA VAL A 392 -13.25 -9.96 15.50
C VAL A 392 -13.15 -10.73 16.82
N LEU A 393 -14.27 -10.95 17.51
CA LEU A 393 -14.26 -11.64 18.81
C LEU A 393 -13.85 -13.13 18.70
N PRO A 394 -14.29 -13.91 17.71
CA PRO A 394 -13.75 -15.26 17.48
C PRO A 394 -12.23 -15.26 17.28
N TRP A 395 -11.73 -14.34 16.44
CA TRP A 395 -10.29 -14.23 16.16
C TRP A 395 -9.48 -13.86 17.41
N THR A 396 -9.95 -12.89 18.21
CA THR A 396 -9.24 -12.46 19.43
C THR A 396 -9.17 -13.58 20.48
N ARG A 397 -10.18 -14.44 20.58
CA ARG A 397 -10.16 -15.61 21.46
C ARG A 397 -9.18 -16.69 21.00
N ALA A 398 -8.97 -16.78 19.69
CA ALA A 398 -8.01 -17.71 19.09
C ALA A 398 -6.57 -17.15 19.07
N TRP A 399 -6.39 -15.86 19.38
CA TRP A 399 -5.10 -15.22 19.45
C TRP A 399 -4.37 -15.63 20.72
N ASP A 400 -3.38 -16.49 20.58
CA ASP A 400 -2.54 -16.99 21.67
C ASP A 400 -1.20 -16.23 21.80
N GLY A 401 -1.05 -15.12 21.06
CA GLY A 401 0.11 -14.24 21.13
C GLY A 401 1.42 -14.96 20.82
N PRO A 402 2.33 -15.08 21.84
CA PRO A 402 3.67 -15.63 21.65
C PRO A 402 3.72 -17.06 21.12
N THR A 403 2.71 -17.88 21.40
CA THR A 403 2.70 -19.31 21.06
C THR A 403 2.52 -19.54 19.57
N ARG A 404 1.67 -18.74 18.92
CA ARG A 404 1.43 -18.80 17.47
C ARG A 404 2.69 -18.42 16.67
N LEU A 405 3.45 -17.45 17.17
CA LEU A 405 4.70 -16.96 16.56
C LEU A 405 5.89 -17.91 16.78
N ARG A 406 5.84 -18.79 17.81
CA ARG A 406 6.85 -19.82 18.06
C ARG A 406 6.63 -21.09 17.24
N GLY A 407 5.38 -21.36 16.82
CA GLY A 407 5.03 -22.58 16.07
C GLY A 407 5.38 -22.55 14.58
N ALA A 408 5.53 -21.37 13.98
CA ALA A 408 5.90 -21.23 12.57
C ALA A 408 7.39 -21.50 12.30
N GLY A 409 8.26 -21.37 13.32
CA GLY A 409 9.71 -21.62 13.21
C GLY A 409 10.14 -23.07 13.51
N GLY A 410 9.21 -23.95 13.93
CA GLY A 410 9.53 -25.31 14.40
C GLY A 410 9.35 -26.46 13.40
N ALA A 411 8.88 -26.19 12.18
CA ALA A 411 8.61 -27.22 11.18
C ALA A 411 9.61 -27.24 10.01
N ARG A 412 10.90 -27.05 10.30
CA ARG A 412 11.99 -27.37 9.37
C ARG A 412 13.11 -28.06 10.15
N GLY A 413 13.03 -29.37 10.21
CA GLY A 413 14.09 -30.21 10.75
C GLY A 413 13.56 -31.62 11.05
N ASP A 414 13.41 -32.40 10.00
CA ASP A 414 13.90 -33.78 9.91
C ASP A 414 13.75 -34.25 8.45
#